data_b0c61ac4c524d90a63c82f028a17717e
#
_entry.id   b0c61ac4c524d90a63c82f028a17717e
#
_cell.length_a   1.000
_cell.length_b   1.000
_cell.length_c   1.000
_cell.angle_alpha   90.00
_cell.angle_beta   90.00
_cell.angle_gamma   90.00
#
_symmetry.space_group_name_H-M   'P 1'
#
loop_
_entity.id
_entity.type
_entity.pdbx_description
1 polymer ?
#
loop_
_entity_poly.entity_id
_entity_poly.type
_entity_poly.pdbx_seq_one_letter_code
_entity_poly.pdbx_strand_id
1 'polypeptide(L)'
;MPFPDAFFDLCLCQEGLQFFPDRPAAMREMFRVLQLGGRVALSVFSAIERTPVTNALADALDRRLRPGASSIKRSEHSLADADELCQLAVGQGFGDVSVYTVTQTLRFASPKEYVRMQMTATPVAGLVAKMENEPLDALVDAIAGDLSAALCRHGEEGLVSPQEAHVLLARKQQ
;
A
#
# COMPACT_ATOMS: atom_id res chain seq x y z
N MET A 1 8.97 -6.98 -19.24
CA MET A 1 7.95 -8.08 -19.20
C MET A 1 8.19 -9.04 -20.38
N PRO A 2 7.98 -10.37 -20.24
CA PRO A 2 8.24 -11.36 -21.30
C PRO A 2 7.09 -11.44 -22.34
N PHE A 3 6.52 -10.30 -22.71
CA PHE A 3 5.43 -10.21 -23.67
C PHE A 3 5.85 -9.32 -24.85
N PRO A 4 5.33 -9.56 -26.06
CA PRO A 4 5.60 -8.71 -27.22
C PRO A 4 4.99 -7.31 -27.03
N ASP A 5 5.41 -6.38 -27.89
CA ASP A 5 4.83 -5.05 -27.97
C ASP A 5 3.38 -5.12 -28.44
N ALA A 6 2.54 -4.20 -27.96
CA ALA A 6 1.16 -4.02 -28.41
C ALA A 6 0.32 -5.31 -28.34
N PHE A 7 0.44 -6.05 -27.25
CA PHE A 7 -0.21 -7.36 -27.07
C PHE A 7 -1.52 -7.27 -26.27
N PHE A 8 -1.58 -6.37 -25.28
CA PHE A 8 -2.72 -6.27 -24.36
C PHE A 8 -3.57 -5.03 -24.64
N ASP A 9 -4.85 -5.12 -24.37
CA ASP A 9 -5.79 -4.00 -24.38
C ASP A 9 -5.94 -3.34 -23.01
N LEU A 10 -5.57 -4.05 -21.92
CA LEU A 10 -5.63 -3.58 -20.54
C LEU A 10 -4.43 -4.07 -19.73
N CYS A 11 -3.85 -3.18 -18.96
CA CYS A 11 -2.84 -3.49 -17.95
C CYS A 11 -3.35 -3.03 -16.58
N LEU A 12 -3.33 -3.93 -15.61
CA LEU A 12 -3.74 -3.65 -14.23
C LEU A 12 -2.55 -3.81 -13.27
N CYS A 13 -2.38 -2.85 -12.35
CA CYS A 13 -1.39 -2.92 -11.29
C CYS A 13 -1.99 -2.38 -10.00
N GLN A 14 -2.44 -3.29 -9.12
CA GLN A 14 -3.03 -2.94 -7.84
C GLN A 14 -1.98 -2.98 -6.74
N GLU A 15 -1.78 -1.86 -6.04
CA GLU A 15 -0.88 -1.70 -4.90
C GLU A 15 0.53 -2.30 -5.14
N GLY A 16 1.04 -2.16 -6.37
CA GLY A 16 2.30 -2.78 -6.80
C GLY A 16 3.39 -1.78 -7.18
N LEU A 17 3.03 -0.66 -7.86
CA LEU A 17 4.00 0.25 -8.45
C LEU A 17 4.95 0.90 -7.43
N GLN A 18 4.49 1.15 -6.21
CA GLN A 18 5.30 1.70 -5.12
C GLN A 18 6.50 0.82 -4.74
N PHE A 19 6.45 -0.48 -5.04
CA PHE A 19 7.52 -1.44 -4.73
C PHE A 19 8.52 -1.66 -5.87
N PHE A 20 8.26 -1.12 -7.06
CA PHE A 20 9.21 -1.28 -8.16
C PHE A 20 10.45 -0.39 -7.95
N PRO A 21 11.67 -0.96 -8.09
CA PRO A 21 12.91 -0.19 -7.96
C PRO A 21 13.06 0.93 -9.01
N ASP A 22 12.58 0.68 -10.22
CA ASP A 22 12.55 1.64 -11.33
C ASP A 22 11.10 1.80 -11.82
N ARG A 23 10.38 2.74 -11.22
CA ARG A 23 8.97 3.05 -11.53
C ARG A 23 8.80 3.55 -12.98
N PRO A 24 9.65 4.46 -13.49
CA PRO A 24 9.61 4.84 -14.89
C PRO A 24 9.78 3.66 -15.85
N ALA A 25 10.72 2.75 -15.60
CA ALA A 25 10.89 1.55 -16.43
C ALA A 25 9.67 0.62 -16.36
N ALA A 26 9.06 0.47 -15.20
CA ALA A 26 7.82 -0.32 -15.05
C ALA A 26 6.67 0.29 -15.88
N MET A 27 6.47 1.60 -15.78
CA MET A 27 5.44 2.31 -16.56
C MET A 27 5.72 2.25 -18.08
N ARG A 28 6.99 2.36 -18.49
CA ARG A 28 7.40 2.20 -19.88
C ARG A 28 7.11 0.80 -20.43
N GLU A 29 7.31 -0.23 -19.60
CA GLU A 29 6.98 -1.61 -19.97
C GLU A 29 5.47 -1.84 -20.07
N MET A 30 4.67 -1.24 -19.17
CA MET A 30 3.21 -1.28 -19.28
C MET A 30 2.75 -0.58 -20.58
N PHE A 31 3.35 0.56 -20.92
CA PHE A 31 3.08 1.26 -22.18
C PHE A 31 3.46 0.42 -23.40
N ARG A 32 4.64 -0.20 -23.40
CA ARG A 32 5.13 -1.02 -24.50
C ARG A 32 4.20 -2.18 -24.84
N VAL A 33 3.75 -2.93 -23.81
CA VAL A 33 2.93 -4.12 -24.01
C VAL A 33 1.46 -3.81 -24.35
N LEU A 34 0.98 -2.60 -24.08
CA LEU A 34 -0.35 -2.17 -24.47
C LEU A 34 -0.42 -1.87 -25.97
N GLN A 35 -1.50 -2.31 -26.61
CA GLN A 35 -1.85 -1.91 -27.97
C GLN A 35 -2.27 -0.43 -28.03
N LEU A 36 -2.30 0.13 -29.23
CA LEU A 36 -2.83 1.48 -29.45
C LEU A 36 -4.28 1.56 -28.98
N GLY A 37 -4.61 2.58 -28.19
CA GLY A 37 -5.90 2.74 -27.52
C GLY A 37 -6.07 1.88 -26.26
N GLY A 38 -5.13 1.01 -25.96
CA GLY A 38 -5.09 0.21 -24.74
C GLY A 38 -5.00 1.07 -23.47
N ARG A 39 -5.42 0.55 -22.36
CA ARG A 39 -5.57 1.28 -21.10
C ARG A 39 -4.70 0.70 -20.00
N VAL A 40 -4.20 1.57 -19.13
CA VAL A 40 -3.64 1.17 -17.84
C VAL A 40 -4.54 1.66 -16.72
N ALA A 41 -4.75 0.80 -15.73
CA ALA A 41 -5.34 1.19 -14.45
C ALA A 41 -4.44 0.67 -13.33
N LEU A 42 -4.06 1.55 -12.43
CA LEU A 42 -3.23 1.17 -11.29
C LEU A 42 -3.67 1.90 -10.03
N SER A 43 -3.38 1.30 -8.88
CA SER A 43 -3.56 1.94 -7.59
C SER A 43 -2.28 1.91 -6.77
N VAL A 44 -2.14 2.93 -5.91
CA VAL A 44 -1.10 3.05 -4.90
C VAL A 44 -1.70 3.66 -3.64
N PHE A 45 -1.17 3.31 -2.47
CA PHE A 45 -1.61 3.98 -1.24
C PHE A 45 -1.19 5.46 -1.24
N SER A 46 -2.07 6.32 -0.72
CA SER A 46 -1.76 7.72 -0.44
C SER A 46 -0.87 7.85 0.80
N ALA A 47 -0.68 9.05 1.32
CA ALA A 47 0.13 9.29 2.52
C ALA A 47 -0.31 8.42 3.71
N ILE A 48 0.65 7.86 4.46
CA ILE A 48 0.38 6.92 5.55
C ILE A 48 -0.53 7.53 6.63
N GLU A 49 -0.48 8.84 6.80
CA GLU A 49 -1.31 9.61 7.73
C GLU A 49 -2.80 9.56 7.35
N ARG A 50 -3.10 9.28 6.08
CA ARG A 50 -4.46 9.07 5.57
C ARG A 50 -5.00 7.65 5.82
N THR A 51 -4.13 6.76 6.35
CA THR A 51 -4.50 5.43 6.83
C THR A 51 -4.10 5.29 8.30
N PRO A 52 -4.87 5.87 9.24
CA PRO A 52 -4.48 5.99 10.65
C PRO A 52 -4.08 4.67 11.30
N VAL A 53 -4.75 3.56 10.94
CA VAL A 53 -4.42 2.24 11.51
C VAL A 53 -3.04 1.76 11.05
N THR A 54 -2.66 2.00 9.79
CA THR A 54 -1.33 1.63 9.28
C THR A 54 -0.25 2.53 9.89
N ASN A 55 -0.53 3.82 10.05
CA ASN A 55 0.39 4.74 10.71
C ASN A 55 0.62 4.37 12.17
N ALA A 56 -0.45 4.09 12.93
CA ALA A 56 -0.35 3.64 14.31
C ALA A 56 0.40 2.30 14.44
N LEU A 57 0.18 1.36 13.50
CA LEU A 57 0.93 0.11 13.45
C LEU A 57 2.42 0.38 13.20
N ALA A 58 2.77 1.24 12.25
CA ALA A 58 4.16 1.59 11.96
C ALA A 58 4.88 2.13 13.22
N ASP A 59 4.23 3.07 13.93
CA ASP A 59 4.78 3.62 15.16
C ASP A 59 4.90 2.57 16.28
N ALA A 60 3.93 1.66 16.38
CA ALA A 60 3.99 0.56 17.35
C ALA A 60 5.10 -0.45 17.03
N LEU A 61 5.35 -0.75 15.74
CA LEU A 61 6.47 -1.60 15.32
C LEU A 61 7.83 -1.00 15.74
N ASP A 62 8.01 0.31 15.54
CA ASP A 62 9.26 0.98 15.95
C ASP A 62 9.46 0.96 17.47
N ARG A 63 8.38 1.10 18.25
CA ARG A 63 8.45 1.07 19.71
C ARG A 63 8.66 -0.34 20.27
N ARG A 64 7.99 -1.34 19.71
CA ARG A 64 7.92 -2.70 20.26
C ARG A 64 8.99 -3.65 19.72
N LEU A 65 9.44 -3.46 18.49
CA LEU A 65 10.49 -4.30 17.90
C LEU A 65 11.85 -3.61 17.97
N ARG A 66 12.04 -2.59 17.15
CA ARG A 66 13.27 -1.77 17.08
C ARG A 66 13.04 -0.54 16.22
N PRO A 67 13.81 0.53 16.40
CA PRO A 67 13.79 1.68 15.49
C PRO A 67 14.01 1.22 14.04
N GLY A 68 13.19 1.74 13.12
CA GLY A 68 13.22 1.41 11.70
C GLY A 68 12.47 0.13 11.30
N ALA A 69 11.85 -0.60 12.25
CA ALA A 69 10.98 -1.75 11.92
C ALA A 69 9.77 -1.34 11.07
N SER A 70 9.31 -0.10 11.24
CA SER A 70 8.22 0.47 10.46
C SER A 70 8.52 0.68 8.98
N SER A 71 9.79 0.63 8.57
CA SER A 71 10.20 0.91 7.17
C SER A 71 9.42 0.07 6.16
N ILE A 72 9.09 -1.17 6.51
CA ILE A 72 8.30 -2.06 5.67
C ILE A 72 6.87 -1.54 5.42
N LYS A 73 6.23 -0.97 6.45
CA LYS A 73 4.88 -0.39 6.31
C LYS A 73 4.93 0.98 5.66
N ARG A 74 5.94 1.79 5.98
CA ARG A 74 6.11 3.10 5.37
C ARG A 74 6.46 3.02 3.89
N SER A 75 7.17 1.98 3.45
CA SER A 75 7.49 1.76 2.03
C SER A 75 6.25 1.48 1.17
N GLU A 76 5.18 0.94 1.74
CA GLU A 76 3.89 0.78 1.07
C GLU A 76 3.30 2.12 0.61
N HIS A 77 3.66 3.22 1.27
CA HIS A 77 3.21 4.59 1.01
C HIS A 77 4.28 5.47 0.34
N SER A 78 5.28 4.86 -0.31
CA SER A 78 6.42 5.59 -0.90
C SER A 78 6.11 6.30 -2.21
N LEU A 79 4.91 6.16 -2.77
CA LEU A 79 4.41 6.85 -3.97
C LEU A 79 3.05 7.49 -3.63
N ALA A 80 3.06 8.34 -2.61
CA ALA A 80 1.85 8.87 -2.01
C ALA A 80 1.32 10.16 -2.67
N ASP A 81 2.09 10.76 -3.57
CA ASP A 81 1.73 12.02 -4.23
C ASP A 81 1.01 11.73 -5.55
N ALA A 82 -0.23 12.24 -5.68
CA ALA A 82 -1.05 12.08 -6.88
C ALA A 82 -0.43 12.77 -8.12
N ASP A 83 0.25 13.89 -7.93
CA ASP A 83 0.92 14.61 -9.03
C ASP A 83 2.16 13.85 -9.50
N GLU A 84 2.96 13.29 -8.58
CA GLU A 84 4.07 12.39 -8.94
C GLU A 84 3.56 11.21 -9.76
N LEU A 85 2.47 10.57 -9.33
CA LEU A 85 1.86 9.44 -10.02
C LEU A 85 1.38 9.84 -11.43
N CYS A 86 0.74 11.00 -11.56
CA CYS A 86 0.32 11.55 -12.85
C CYS A 86 1.52 11.78 -13.78
N GLN A 87 2.57 12.44 -13.27
CA GLN A 87 3.77 12.74 -14.03
C GLN A 87 4.52 11.49 -14.49
N LEU A 88 4.55 10.43 -13.68
CA LEU A 88 5.11 9.14 -14.08
C LEU A 88 4.43 8.58 -15.33
N ALA A 89 3.10 8.65 -15.42
CA ALA A 89 2.36 8.17 -16.58
C ALA A 89 2.59 9.06 -17.80
N VAL A 90 2.44 10.38 -17.64
CA VAL A 90 2.64 11.36 -18.73
C VAL A 90 4.07 11.26 -19.29
N GLY A 91 5.08 11.13 -18.43
CA GLY A 91 6.49 11.00 -18.81
C GLY A 91 6.81 9.74 -19.62
N GLN A 92 5.94 8.73 -19.62
CA GLN A 92 6.10 7.54 -20.46
C GLN A 92 5.18 7.54 -21.70
N GLY A 93 4.51 8.65 -22.01
CA GLY A 93 3.72 8.83 -23.22
C GLY A 93 2.24 8.45 -23.08
N PHE A 94 1.76 8.14 -21.90
CA PHE A 94 0.32 7.95 -21.69
C PHE A 94 -0.43 9.27 -21.88
N GLY A 95 -1.58 9.20 -22.54
CA GLY A 95 -2.57 10.27 -22.63
C GLY A 95 -3.81 9.98 -21.80
N ASP A 96 -4.77 10.93 -21.77
CA ASP A 96 -6.01 10.84 -21.01
C ASP A 96 -5.77 10.43 -19.54
N VAL A 97 -4.70 10.95 -18.93
CA VAL A 97 -4.30 10.58 -17.57
C VAL A 97 -5.23 11.24 -16.58
N SER A 98 -5.82 10.43 -15.71
CA SER A 98 -6.66 10.88 -14.61
C SER A 98 -6.25 10.16 -13.33
N VAL A 99 -6.15 10.89 -12.23
CA VAL A 99 -5.87 10.33 -10.90
C VAL A 99 -7.04 10.67 -9.98
N TYR A 100 -7.58 9.64 -9.34
CA TYR A 100 -8.68 9.75 -8.39
C TYR A 100 -8.20 9.33 -7.00
N THR A 101 -8.55 10.10 -5.98
CA THR A 101 -8.36 9.68 -4.59
C THR A 101 -9.61 8.95 -4.12
N VAL A 102 -9.43 7.74 -3.63
CA VAL A 102 -10.51 6.87 -3.16
C VAL A 102 -10.25 6.52 -1.70
N THR A 103 -11.27 6.67 -0.87
CA THR A 103 -11.21 6.26 0.53
C THR A 103 -12.12 5.05 0.75
N GLN A 104 -11.56 3.97 1.29
CA GLN A 104 -12.29 2.80 1.74
C GLN A 104 -12.31 2.76 3.26
N THR A 105 -13.26 2.04 3.83
CA THR A 105 -13.34 1.82 5.27
C THR A 105 -12.88 0.39 5.59
N LEU A 106 -11.76 0.28 6.28
CA LEU A 106 -11.31 -0.98 6.86
C LEU A 106 -12.13 -1.28 8.12
N ARG A 107 -12.53 -2.55 8.28
CA ARG A 107 -13.27 -3.04 9.44
C ARG A 107 -12.69 -4.36 9.91
N PHE A 108 -12.36 -4.44 11.18
CA PHE A 108 -11.90 -5.65 11.86
C PHE A 108 -12.69 -5.81 13.17
N ALA A 109 -12.93 -7.04 13.58
CA ALA A 109 -13.64 -7.32 14.84
C ALA A 109 -12.87 -6.78 16.07
N SER A 110 -11.55 -6.62 15.95
CA SER A 110 -10.73 -6.02 17.02
C SER A 110 -9.39 -5.52 16.47
N PRO A 111 -8.70 -4.60 17.18
CA PRO A 111 -7.30 -4.26 16.91
C PRO A 111 -6.38 -5.48 16.91
N LYS A 112 -6.65 -6.45 17.79
CA LYS A 112 -5.88 -7.71 17.88
C LYS A 112 -5.98 -8.53 16.60
N GLU A 113 -7.17 -8.65 16.01
CA GLU A 113 -7.36 -9.35 14.73
C GLU A 113 -6.56 -8.68 13.60
N TYR A 114 -6.65 -7.36 13.50
CA TYR A 114 -5.86 -6.60 12.51
C TYR A 114 -4.36 -6.82 12.69
N VAL A 115 -3.84 -6.66 13.92
CA VAL A 115 -2.41 -6.84 14.21
C VAL A 115 -1.97 -8.27 13.89
N ARG A 116 -2.75 -9.27 14.30
CA ARG A 116 -2.44 -10.67 13.98
C ARG A 116 -2.35 -10.91 12.48
N MET A 117 -3.30 -10.41 11.71
CA MET A 117 -3.27 -10.50 10.25
C MET A 117 -2.01 -9.83 9.68
N GLN A 118 -1.67 -8.64 10.14
CA GLN A 118 -0.46 -7.94 9.70
C GLN A 118 0.82 -8.73 10.03
N MET A 119 0.90 -9.34 11.22
CA MET A 119 2.06 -10.10 11.69
C MET A 119 2.23 -11.47 11.01
N THR A 120 1.17 -12.02 10.41
CA THR A 120 1.20 -13.38 9.85
C THR A 120 1.05 -13.44 8.34
N ALA A 121 0.35 -12.48 7.73
CA ALA A 121 -0.05 -12.53 6.32
C ALA A 121 0.55 -11.40 5.46
N THR A 122 1.42 -10.56 6.02
CA THR A 122 2.09 -9.47 5.30
C THR A 122 3.61 -9.59 5.42
N PRO A 123 4.40 -8.79 4.68
CA PRO A 123 5.85 -8.78 4.82
C PRO A 123 6.37 -8.52 6.25
N VAL A 124 5.54 -7.95 7.14
CA VAL A 124 5.85 -7.80 8.58
C VAL A 124 6.15 -9.17 9.23
N ALA A 125 5.52 -10.25 8.76
CA ALA A 125 5.79 -11.61 9.23
C ALA A 125 7.29 -11.97 9.18
N GLY A 126 8.01 -11.48 8.16
CA GLY A 126 9.45 -11.69 8.03
C GLY A 126 10.30 -10.98 9.10
N LEU A 127 9.77 -9.92 9.73
CA LEU A 127 10.43 -9.29 10.87
C LEU A 127 10.24 -10.12 12.13
N VAL A 128 9.03 -10.63 12.35
CA VAL A 128 8.64 -11.41 13.53
C VAL A 128 9.32 -12.78 13.53
N ALA A 129 9.43 -13.43 12.38
CA ALA A 129 10.09 -14.74 12.24
C ALA A 129 11.57 -14.75 12.64
N LYS A 130 12.22 -13.59 12.73
CA LYS A 130 13.62 -13.43 13.17
C LYS A 130 13.77 -13.21 14.67
N MET A 131 12.67 -13.16 15.41
CA MET A 131 12.67 -12.96 16.86
C MET A 131 12.69 -14.31 17.58
N GLU A 132 13.81 -14.64 18.19
CA GLU A 132 14.03 -15.98 18.80
C GLU A 132 13.33 -16.19 20.15
N ASN A 133 12.86 -15.13 20.85
CA ASN A 133 12.51 -15.22 22.27
C ASN A 133 11.19 -14.58 22.71
N GLU A 134 10.40 -13.98 21.84
CA GLU A 134 9.10 -13.41 22.25
C GLU A 134 7.94 -14.22 21.65
N PRO A 135 6.99 -14.68 22.49
CA PRO A 135 5.79 -15.30 21.96
C PRO A 135 5.03 -14.30 21.07
N LEU A 136 4.74 -14.68 19.83
CA LEU A 136 3.97 -13.86 18.88
C LEU A 136 2.70 -13.28 19.51
N ASP A 137 2.02 -14.05 20.35
CA ASP A 137 0.79 -13.62 21.00
C ASP A 137 1.00 -12.45 21.95
N ALA A 138 2.09 -12.43 22.72
CA ALA A 138 2.40 -11.31 23.61
C ALA A 138 2.70 -10.03 22.83
N LEU A 139 3.44 -10.15 21.72
CA LEU A 139 3.73 -9.02 20.83
C LEU A 139 2.44 -8.49 20.16
N VAL A 140 1.58 -9.38 19.69
CA VAL A 140 0.28 -9.03 19.11
C VAL A 140 -0.57 -8.27 20.13
N ASP A 141 -0.61 -8.74 21.38
CA ASP A 141 -1.39 -8.09 22.45
C ASP A 141 -0.83 -6.71 22.79
N ALA A 142 0.49 -6.57 22.88
CA ALA A 142 1.13 -5.29 23.16
C ALA A 142 0.87 -4.24 22.07
N ILE A 143 1.02 -4.63 20.79
CA ILE A 143 0.76 -3.75 19.66
C ILE A 143 -0.74 -3.44 19.54
N ALA A 144 -1.61 -4.41 19.73
CA ALA A 144 -3.06 -4.19 19.74
C ALA A 144 -3.49 -3.20 20.82
N GLY A 145 -2.85 -3.26 21.99
CA GLY A 145 -3.03 -2.27 23.06
C GLY A 145 -2.63 -0.85 22.63
N ASP A 146 -1.48 -0.71 21.95
CA ASP A 146 -1.03 0.57 21.42
C ASP A 146 -2.01 1.12 20.37
N LEU A 147 -2.52 0.28 19.46
CA LEU A 147 -3.51 0.68 18.45
C LEU A 147 -4.83 1.08 19.09
N SER A 148 -5.30 0.32 20.09
CA SER A 148 -6.52 0.64 20.81
C SER A 148 -6.44 2.01 21.50
N ALA A 149 -5.32 2.30 22.14
CA ALA A 149 -5.10 3.58 22.80
C ALA A 149 -5.04 4.76 21.80
N ALA A 150 -4.53 4.52 20.59
CA ALA A 150 -4.37 5.56 19.58
C ALA A 150 -5.66 5.82 18.77
N LEU A 151 -6.50 4.81 18.55
CA LEU A 151 -7.54 4.85 17.51
C LEU A 151 -8.96 4.56 18.02
N CYS A 152 -9.11 3.76 19.08
CA CYS A 152 -10.43 3.37 19.54
C CYS A 152 -11.00 4.40 20.51
N ARG A 153 -12.25 4.81 20.27
CA ARG A 153 -13.00 5.61 21.22
C ARG A 153 -13.61 4.68 22.29
N HIS A 154 -13.76 5.20 23.49
CA HIS A 154 -14.41 4.44 24.58
C HIS A 154 -15.82 4.00 24.16
N GLY A 155 -16.08 2.69 24.23
CA GLY A 155 -17.40 2.11 23.92
C GLY A 155 -17.62 1.69 22.48
N GLU A 156 -16.67 1.88 21.58
CA GLU A 156 -16.74 1.34 20.21
C GLU A 156 -16.24 -0.11 20.17
N GLU A 157 -17.07 -1.01 19.62
CA GLU A 157 -16.67 -2.38 19.33
C GLU A 157 -15.95 -2.46 17.99
N GLY A 158 -14.79 -3.15 17.96
CA GLY A 158 -14.02 -3.38 16.73
C GLY A 158 -13.02 -2.27 16.41
N LEU A 159 -12.42 -2.39 15.23
CA LEU A 159 -11.50 -1.44 14.65
C LEU A 159 -12.07 -0.94 13.32
N VAL A 160 -12.31 0.35 13.22
CA VAL A 160 -12.78 1.01 11.99
C VAL A 160 -11.80 2.12 11.64
N SER A 161 -11.25 2.08 10.42
CA SER A 161 -10.26 3.06 9.97
C SER A 161 -10.43 3.36 8.48
N PRO A 162 -10.29 4.62 8.05
CA PRO A 162 -10.18 4.91 6.64
C PRO A 162 -8.85 4.36 6.09
N GLN A 163 -8.86 3.99 4.81
CA GLN A 163 -7.69 3.72 4.01
C GLN A 163 -7.83 4.48 2.70
N GLU A 164 -6.88 5.34 2.42
CA GLU A 164 -6.90 6.16 1.22
C GLU A 164 -5.87 5.67 0.19
N ALA A 165 -6.29 5.65 -1.07
CA ALA A 165 -5.45 5.27 -2.20
C ALA A 165 -5.68 6.21 -3.39
N HIS A 166 -4.68 6.32 -4.26
CA HIS A 166 -4.81 6.95 -5.56
C HIS A 166 -5.01 5.88 -6.62
N VAL A 167 -5.98 6.11 -7.50
CA VAL A 167 -6.27 5.27 -8.67
C VAL A 167 -5.95 6.09 -9.92
N LEU A 168 -4.97 5.63 -10.69
CA LEU A 168 -4.63 6.21 -11.97
C LEU A 168 -5.28 5.42 -13.10
N LEU A 169 -5.92 6.14 -14.02
CA LEU A 169 -6.39 5.64 -15.30
C LEU A 169 -5.69 6.42 -16.41
N ALA A 170 -5.18 5.71 -17.42
CA ALA A 170 -4.56 6.35 -18.57
C ALA A 170 -4.68 5.49 -19.84
N ARG A 171 -4.42 6.08 -21.01
CA ARG A 171 -4.55 5.43 -22.30
C ARG A 171 -3.27 5.59 -23.12
N LYS A 172 -2.88 4.53 -23.85
CA LYS A 172 -1.85 4.62 -24.88
C LYS A 172 -2.44 5.27 -26.13
N GLN A 173 -1.98 6.48 -26.48
CA GLN A 173 -2.54 7.26 -27.61
C GLN A 173 -1.72 7.18 -28.88
N GLN A 174 -0.41 6.97 -28.81
CA GLN A 174 0.49 6.83 -30.00
C GLN A 174 1.66 5.90 -29.69
#